data_0825beb16a9b53d6707f04587e43ff06
#
_entry.id   0825beb16a9b53d6707f04587e43ff06
#
_cell.length_a   1.000
_cell.length_b   1.000
_cell.length_c   1.000
_cell.angle_alpha   90.00
_cell.angle_beta   90.00
_cell.angle_gamma   90.00
#
_symmetry.space_group_name_H-M   'P 1'
#
loop_
_entity.id
_entity.type
_entity.pdbx_description
1 polymer ?
#
loop_
_entity_poly.entity_id
_entity_poly.type
_entity_poly.pdbx_seq_one_letter_code
_entity_poly.pdbx_strand_id
1 'polypeptide(L)'
;MSRKEKSEKRKKQAPARRLLRRFLRQARSRARGETSRWKRFKLWVWRGWLRALAWAAEATWEKLLGVFALAVAALVIAFLLPQEKSPRYGLDHSVDIESPDFLPSITGATGASTTAGNRLEIFPNGARIYPAMLDAINGAQRSITLEAFIFWDGEVGERFAEALSAKARAGVRVKLLLDSVGSARYKNYKVIKRLEDGGCQVGWYHPIKLLLLNRFDNRTHRELLVVDGRVGFTGGAGVADHWAGDAENPDHWRDTSVRVEGPAVSTLQTAFTLKWLETTGEMLSGPDYFAAAGQAGPLTVHTVLSEPETRSSPARILYFLSIMSARKSILIANPYFIPDEKAIELLLDARKRGVDVKIMVAGEHNDHTAARRNSSRIYGELLEAGVEIYEYDRTMMHHKYMVCDGVWSTIGTINFDNLSFALNDEDNVCVYDPGFAGQLSQMFQQDTAACHRITLDEWRNRGLVTRAVEWFSSLFKRVA
;
A
#
# COMPACT_ATOMS: atom_id res chain seq x y z
N MET A 1 11.39 -45.15 28.08
CA MET A 1 12.18 -45.82 27.00
C MET A 1 13.16 -46.80 27.63
N SER A 2 12.99 -48.09 27.29
CA SER A 2 13.81 -49.17 27.88
C SER A 2 15.26 -49.14 27.32
N ARG A 3 16.21 -49.78 28.09
CA ARG A 3 17.60 -49.93 27.61
C ARG A 3 17.72 -50.61 26.22
N LYS A 4 16.78 -51.46 25.86
CA LYS A 4 16.70 -52.13 24.53
C LYS A 4 16.34 -51.14 23.42
N GLU A 5 15.36 -50.27 23.61
CA GLU A 5 14.96 -49.24 22.62
C GLU A 5 16.07 -48.21 22.39
N LYS A 6 16.82 -47.83 23.42
CA LYS A 6 18.01 -46.95 23.26
C LYS A 6 19.13 -47.62 22.46
N SER A 7 19.31 -48.95 22.62
CA SER A 7 20.30 -49.71 21.87
C SER A 7 19.95 -49.88 20.39
N GLU A 8 18.67 -50.11 20.05
CA GLU A 8 18.21 -50.22 18.66
C GLU A 8 18.24 -48.89 17.95
N LYS A 9 17.85 -47.80 18.60
CA LYS A 9 17.95 -46.45 18.04
C LYS A 9 19.42 -46.06 17.72
N ARG A 10 20.36 -46.44 18.58
CA ARG A 10 21.82 -46.25 18.32
C ARG A 10 22.34 -47.09 17.16
N LYS A 11 21.85 -48.31 16.96
CA LYS A 11 22.23 -49.19 15.82
C LYS A 11 21.68 -48.63 14.49
N LYS A 12 20.46 -48.12 14.42
CA LYS A 12 19.87 -47.54 13.19
C LYS A 12 20.55 -46.20 12.81
N GLN A 13 21.11 -45.46 13.73
CA GLN A 13 21.81 -44.18 13.44
C GLN A 13 23.30 -44.33 13.09
N ALA A 14 23.88 -45.50 13.28
CA ALA A 14 25.30 -45.75 13.03
C ALA A 14 25.77 -45.54 11.58
N PRO A 15 24.97 -45.90 10.52
CA PRO A 15 25.39 -45.66 9.15
C PRO A 15 25.46 -44.17 8.77
N ALA A 16 24.43 -43.38 9.18
CA ALA A 16 24.36 -41.96 8.91
C ALA A 16 25.53 -41.18 9.60
N ARG A 17 25.85 -41.57 10.83
CA ARG A 17 27.00 -41.02 11.58
C ARG A 17 28.35 -41.31 10.91
N ARG A 18 28.54 -42.49 10.34
CA ARG A 18 29.76 -42.84 9.60
C ARG A 18 29.89 -42.06 8.31
N LEU A 19 28.78 -41.88 7.57
CA LEU A 19 28.77 -41.09 6.33
C LEU A 19 29.08 -39.62 6.62
N LEU A 20 28.45 -39.02 7.62
CA LEU A 20 28.65 -37.64 8.02
C LEU A 20 30.10 -37.37 8.46
N ARG A 21 30.71 -38.26 9.27
CA ARG A 21 32.09 -38.17 9.65
C ARG A 21 33.04 -38.28 8.44
N ARG A 22 32.72 -39.07 7.43
CA ARG A 22 33.46 -39.19 6.18
C ARG A 22 33.40 -37.91 5.37
N PHE A 23 32.25 -37.31 5.22
CA PHE A 23 32.06 -35.99 4.57
C PHE A 23 32.83 -34.86 5.30
N LEU A 24 32.78 -34.84 6.63
CA LEU A 24 33.51 -33.84 7.42
C LEU A 24 35.04 -33.99 7.28
N ARG A 25 35.57 -35.23 7.15
CA ARG A 25 36.99 -35.46 6.89
C ARG A 25 37.41 -35.02 5.49
N GLN A 26 36.60 -35.32 4.46
CA GLN A 26 36.82 -34.86 3.08
C GLN A 26 36.78 -33.33 2.97
N ALA A 27 35.84 -32.69 3.66
CA ALA A 27 35.77 -31.23 3.71
C ALA A 27 37.01 -30.59 4.40
N ARG A 28 37.60 -31.28 5.40
CA ARG A 28 38.85 -30.82 6.04
C ARG A 28 40.05 -30.95 5.12
N SER A 29 40.17 -32.02 4.32
CA SER A 29 41.29 -32.21 3.39
C SER A 29 41.25 -31.19 2.25
N ARG A 30 40.06 -30.95 1.67
CA ARG A 30 39.88 -29.95 0.60
C ARG A 30 40.18 -28.52 1.03
N ALA A 31 39.99 -28.16 2.32
CA ALA A 31 40.25 -26.83 2.80
C ALA A 31 41.76 -26.54 3.07
N ARG A 32 42.61 -27.55 3.20
CA ARG A 32 44.05 -27.34 3.44
C ARG A 32 44.81 -26.95 2.20
N GLY A 33 44.29 -27.23 1.00
CA GLY A 33 44.91 -26.89 -0.28
C GLY A 33 44.37 -25.63 -0.96
N GLU A 34 43.38 -24.94 -0.37
CA GLU A 34 42.68 -23.86 -1.05
C GLU A 34 43.26 -22.49 -0.64
N THR A 35 43.76 -21.74 -1.61
CA THR A 35 44.40 -20.42 -1.41
C THR A 35 43.42 -19.25 -1.51
N SER A 36 42.28 -19.45 -2.17
CA SER A 36 41.24 -18.41 -2.35
C SER A 36 40.45 -18.14 -1.05
N ARG A 37 40.43 -16.87 -0.60
CA ARG A 37 39.65 -16.41 0.57
C ARG A 37 38.16 -16.75 0.46
N TRP A 38 37.56 -16.60 -0.73
CA TRP A 38 36.15 -16.85 -1.02
C TRP A 38 35.79 -18.34 -0.95
N LYS A 39 36.64 -19.20 -1.48
CA LYS A 39 36.40 -20.66 -1.40
C LYS A 39 36.60 -21.18 0.04
N ARG A 40 37.53 -20.61 0.81
CA ARG A 40 37.68 -20.91 2.25
C ARG A 40 36.45 -20.49 3.04
N PHE A 41 35.84 -19.33 2.73
CA PHE A 41 34.59 -18.87 3.33
C PHE A 41 33.42 -19.82 3.01
N LYS A 42 33.24 -20.20 1.75
CA LYS A 42 32.22 -21.18 1.36
C LYS A 42 32.36 -22.52 2.07
N LEU A 43 33.60 -23.01 2.17
CA LEU A 43 33.90 -24.26 2.89
C LEU A 43 33.69 -24.13 4.41
N TRP A 44 33.91 -22.97 4.98
CA TRP A 44 33.59 -22.68 6.37
C TRP A 44 32.09 -22.68 6.63
N VAL A 45 31.31 -22.00 5.80
CA VAL A 45 29.84 -22.02 5.85
C VAL A 45 29.31 -23.44 5.70
N TRP A 46 29.75 -24.18 4.69
CA TRP A 46 29.33 -25.56 4.45
C TRP A 46 29.64 -26.50 5.63
N ARG A 47 30.79 -26.30 6.27
CA ARG A 47 31.17 -27.04 7.51
C ARG A 47 30.27 -26.67 8.68
N GLY A 48 29.91 -25.42 8.82
CA GLY A 48 28.95 -24.94 9.82
C GLY A 48 27.61 -25.68 9.65
N TRP A 49 27.09 -25.71 8.45
CA TRP A 49 25.87 -26.44 8.08
C TRP A 49 25.92 -27.93 8.41
N LEU A 50 27.00 -28.62 8.03
CA LEU A 50 27.14 -30.04 8.32
C LEU A 50 27.22 -30.32 9.84
N ARG A 51 27.84 -29.43 10.61
CA ARG A 51 27.84 -29.52 12.09
C ARG A 51 26.48 -29.30 12.69
N ALA A 52 25.73 -28.33 12.18
CA ALA A 52 24.36 -28.04 12.60
C ALA A 52 23.44 -29.24 12.30
N LEU A 53 23.54 -29.83 11.11
CA LEU A 53 22.80 -31.04 10.74
C LEU A 53 23.17 -32.25 11.63
N ALA A 54 24.46 -32.42 11.93
CA ALA A 54 24.91 -33.48 12.84
C ALA A 54 24.36 -33.29 14.25
N TRP A 55 24.37 -32.06 14.75
CA TRP A 55 23.80 -31.70 16.05
C TRP A 55 22.28 -31.92 16.08
N ALA A 56 21.56 -31.48 15.04
CA ALA A 56 20.11 -31.67 14.94
C ALA A 56 19.70 -33.14 14.92
N ALA A 57 20.51 -34.01 14.26
CA ALA A 57 20.27 -35.47 14.23
C ALA A 57 20.52 -36.15 15.60
N GLU A 58 21.26 -35.52 16.49
CA GLU A 58 21.56 -36.01 17.84
C GLU A 58 20.78 -35.30 18.93
N ALA A 59 20.09 -34.18 18.61
CA ALA A 59 19.36 -33.38 19.58
C ALA A 59 18.09 -34.10 20.07
N THR A 60 17.81 -33.97 21.36
CA THR A 60 16.51 -34.34 21.92
C THR A 60 15.47 -33.33 21.45
N TRP A 61 14.20 -33.73 21.41
CA TRP A 61 13.08 -32.85 21.03
C TRP A 61 13.06 -31.55 21.85
N GLU A 62 13.40 -31.63 23.13
CA GLU A 62 13.49 -30.46 24.03
C GLU A 62 14.56 -29.45 23.60
N LYS A 63 15.72 -29.93 23.11
CA LYS A 63 16.78 -29.06 22.60
C LYS A 63 16.40 -28.40 21.27
N LEU A 64 15.68 -29.11 20.42
CA LEU A 64 15.17 -28.55 19.16
C LEU A 64 14.12 -27.48 19.43
N LEU A 65 13.21 -27.71 20.38
CA LEU A 65 12.24 -26.71 20.84
C LEU A 65 12.95 -25.48 21.44
N GLY A 66 13.98 -25.68 22.26
CA GLY A 66 14.76 -24.57 22.82
C GLY A 66 15.43 -23.71 21.76
N VAL A 67 16.04 -24.34 20.73
CA VAL A 67 16.65 -23.60 19.61
C VAL A 67 15.59 -22.88 18.77
N PHE A 68 14.44 -23.51 18.53
CA PHE A 68 13.33 -22.90 17.83
C PHE A 68 12.80 -21.68 18.61
N ALA A 69 12.61 -21.82 19.92
CA ALA A 69 12.18 -20.70 20.77
C ALA A 69 13.19 -19.54 20.77
N LEU A 70 14.49 -19.84 20.82
CA LEU A 70 15.56 -18.83 20.72
C LEU A 70 15.59 -18.17 19.34
N ALA A 71 15.38 -18.92 18.27
CA ALA A 71 15.30 -18.36 16.91
C ALA A 71 14.09 -17.45 16.75
N VAL A 72 12.93 -17.86 17.27
CA VAL A 72 11.71 -17.03 17.31
C VAL A 72 11.95 -15.78 18.15
N ALA A 73 12.54 -15.90 19.34
CA ALA A 73 12.87 -14.75 20.18
C ALA A 73 13.84 -13.79 19.50
N ALA A 74 14.88 -14.30 18.84
CA ALA A 74 15.83 -13.48 18.08
C ALA A 74 15.17 -12.77 16.89
N LEU A 75 14.25 -13.44 16.18
CA LEU A 75 13.44 -12.85 15.13
C LEU A 75 12.52 -11.74 15.66
N VAL A 76 11.85 -12.00 16.79
CA VAL A 76 11.00 -11.00 17.47
C VAL A 76 11.85 -9.82 17.94
N ILE A 77 13.02 -10.06 18.54
CA ILE A 77 13.94 -8.98 18.95
C ILE A 77 14.43 -8.19 17.74
N ALA A 78 14.85 -8.86 16.66
CA ALA A 78 15.29 -8.19 15.43
C ALA A 78 14.16 -7.35 14.80
N PHE A 79 12.92 -7.83 14.90
CA PHE A 79 11.72 -7.11 14.46
C PHE A 79 11.39 -5.91 15.37
N LEU A 80 11.66 -6.02 16.67
CA LEU A 80 11.42 -4.95 17.66
C LEU A 80 12.56 -3.95 17.77
N LEU A 81 13.76 -4.26 17.25
CA LEU A 81 14.87 -3.32 17.23
C LEU A 81 14.50 -2.10 16.37
N PRO A 82 14.76 -0.86 16.87
CA PRO A 82 14.52 0.34 16.08
C PRO A 82 15.37 0.27 14.81
N GLN A 83 14.69 0.21 13.67
CA GLN A 83 15.35 0.50 12.40
C GLN A 83 15.72 1.98 12.38
N GLU A 84 16.59 2.40 11.47
CA GLU A 84 17.15 3.76 11.40
C GLU A 84 16.10 4.85 11.71
N LYS A 85 16.48 5.81 12.54
CA LYS A 85 15.61 6.93 12.90
C LYS A 85 15.14 7.63 11.64
N SER A 86 13.82 7.77 11.49
CA SER A 86 13.25 8.59 10.43
C SER A 86 13.87 9.99 10.43
N PRO A 87 14.11 10.60 9.26
CA PRO A 87 14.60 11.97 9.19
C PRO A 87 13.69 12.91 10.00
N ARG A 88 14.27 13.92 10.63
CA ARG A 88 13.46 14.97 11.25
C ARG A 88 12.94 15.88 10.14
N TYR A 89 11.67 15.78 9.82
CA TYR A 89 11.02 16.67 8.88
C TYR A 89 10.75 18.02 9.56
N GLY A 90 11.08 19.11 8.88
CA GLY A 90 10.80 20.48 9.31
C GLY A 90 10.94 21.40 8.10
N LEU A 91 10.21 22.49 8.08
CA LEU A 91 10.39 23.56 7.11
C LEU A 91 11.41 24.56 7.68
N ASP A 92 12.36 25.00 6.87
CA ASP A 92 13.22 26.13 7.17
C ASP A 92 12.43 27.46 7.08
N HIS A 93 11.43 27.50 6.18
CA HIS A 93 10.51 28.60 5.98
C HIS A 93 9.07 28.12 6.01
N SER A 94 8.18 28.95 6.55
CA SER A 94 6.74 28.70 6.46
C SER A 94 6.24 29.12 5.07
N VAL A 95 5.69 28.18 4.30
CA VAL A 95 5.05 28.42 3.01
C VAL A 95 3.56 28.20 3.17
N ASP A 96 2.75 29.22 2.87
CA ASP A 96 1.29 29.10 2.95
C ASP A 96 0.73 28.48 1.66
N ILE A 97 -0.33 27.70 1.76
CA ILE A 97 -0.96 27.05 0.59
C ILE A 97 -1.40 28.10 -0.45
N GLU A 98 -1.90 29.24 -0.01
CA GLU A 98 -2.33 30.33 -0.91
C GLU A 98 -1.16 31.19 -1.45
N SER A 99 0.08 30.92 -1.02
CA SER A 99 1.26 31.58 -1.56
C SER A 99 1.60 31.08 -2.97
N PRO A 100 2.09 31.95 -3.88
CA PRO A 100 2.60 31.52 -5.17
C PRO A 100 3.80 30.56 -5.06
N ASP A 101 4.47 30.52 -3.92
CA ASP A 101 5.64 29.66 -3.67
C ASP A 101 5.25 28.23 -3.28
N PHE A 102 3.96 27.96 -2.99
CA PHE A 102 3.53 26.64 -2.53
C PHE A 102 3.70 25.55 -3.60
N LEU A 103 3.15 25.77 -4.82
CA LEU A 103 3.26 24.78 -5.89
C LEU A 103 4.72 24.50 -6.30
N PRO A 104 5.59 25.50 -6.48
CA PRO A 104 7.02 25.25 -6.69
C PRO A 104 7.67 24.47 -5.56
N SER A 105 7.34 24.81 -4.30
CA SER A 105 7.92 24.16 -3.13
C SER A 105 7.52 22.69 -3.02
N ILE A 106 6.22 22.36 -3.18
CA ILE A 106 5.76 20.98 -3.10
C ILE A 106 6.26 20.15 -4.29
N THR A 107 6.35 20.76 -5.48
CA THR A 107 6.92 20.12 -6.69
C THR A 107 8.40 19.78 -6.46
N GLY A 108 9.19 20.74 -5.96
CA GLY A 108 10.60 20.52 -5.67
C GLY A 108 10.83 19.49 -4.57
N ALA A 109 10.04 19.55 -3.50
CA ALA A 109 10.20 18.67 -2.34
C ALA A 109 9.81 17.21 -2.65
N THR A 110 8.74 17.00 -3.42
CA THR A 110 8.28 15.64 -3.82
C THR A 110 9.04 15.09 -5.01
N GLY A 111 9.68 15.94 -5.83
CA GLY A 111 10.24 15.57 -7.13
C GLY A 111 9.19 15.13 -8.14
N ALA A 112 7.92 15.43 -7.90
CA ALA A 112 6.79 14.96 -8.67
C ALA A 112 6.44 15.90 -9.84
N SER A 113 5.69 15.39 -10.81
CA SER A 113 5.33 16.15 -12.03
C SER A 113 4.14 17.07 -11.77
N THR A 114 4.25 18.33 -12.22
CA THR A 114 3.13 19.28 -12.23
C THR A 114 2.81 19.67 -13.66
N THR A 115 1.56 19.52 -14.08
CA THR A 115 1.10 19.81 -15.43
C THR A 115 -0.18 20.64 -15.41
N ALA A 116 -0.27 21.62 -16.30
CA ALA A 116 -1.48 22.40 -16.56
C ALA A 116 -2.28 21.80 -17.72
N GLY A 117 -3.53 22.21 -17.87
CA GLY A 117 -4.37 21.78 -18.99
C GLY A 117 -5.13 20.48 -18.76
N ASN A 118 -5.38 20.12 -17.51
CA ASN A 118 -6.09 18.88 -17.18
C ASN A 118 -7.57 19.13 -16.87
N ARG A 119 -8.37 18.08 -17.05
CA ARG A 119 -9.75 17.96 -16.57
C ARG A 119 -9.84 16.76 -15.63
N LEU A 120 -10.46 16.98 -14.46
CA LEU A 120 -10.70 15.94 -13.49
C LEU A 120 -12.20 15.87 -13.17
N GLU A 121 -12.67 14.64 -12.96
CA GLU A 121 -14.05 14.35 -12.56
C GLU A 121 -14.05 13.35 -11.41
N ILE A 122 -14.81 13.62 -10.35
CA ILE A 122 -14.90 12.80 -9.14
C ILE A 122 -16.07 11.83 -9.28
N PHE A 123 -15.82 10.54 -9.08
CA PHE A 123 -16.82 9.48 -9.08
C PHE A 123 -16.91 8.86 -7.69
N PRO A 124 -18.00 9.13 -6.94
CA PRO A 124 -18.26 8.43 -5.68
C PRO A 124 -18.87 7.06 -5.95
N ASN A 125 -18.45 6.06 -5.15
CA ASN A 125 -18.95 4.70 -5.09
C ASN A 125 -18.92 3.91 -6.40
N GLY A 126 -18.92 2.60 -6.28
CA GLY A 126 -18.85 1.69 -7.43
C GLY A 126 -19.99 1.84 -8.43
N ALA A 127 -21.17 2.25 -7.98
CA ALA A 127 -22.32 2.54 -8.85
C ALA A 127 -22.00 3.62 -9.91
N ARG A 128 -21.03 4.49 -9.65
CA ARG A 128 -20.55 5.51 -10.61
C ARG A 128 -19.16 5.22 -11.15
N ILE A 129 -18.27 4.69 -10.32
CA ILE A 129 -16.86 4.38 -10.70
C ILE A 129 -16.84 3.35 -11.82
N TYR A 130 -17.48 2.19 -11.63
CA TYR A 130 -17.39 1.09 -12.58
C TYR A 130 -18.01 1.35 -13.94
N PRO A 131 -19.21 1.97 -14.05
CA PRO A 131 -19.70 2.37 -15.36
C PRO A 131 -18.74 3.31 -16.11
N ALA A 132 -18.19 4.32 -15.42
CA ALA A 132 -17.25 5.26 -16.04
C ALA A 132 -15.94 4.57 -16.52
N MET A 133 -15.41 3.64 -15.73
CA MET A 133 -14.24 2.84 -16.13
C MET A 133 -14.56 1.90 -17.31
N LEU A 134 -15.69 1.20 -17.25
CA LEU A 134 -16.13 0.29 -18.33
C LEU A 134 -16.43 1.03 -19.63
N ASP A 135 -17.02 2.23 -19.55
CA ASP A 135 -17.25 3.08 -20.72
C ASP A 135 -15.92 3.50 -21.35
N ALA A 136 -14.92 3.88 -20.56
CA ALA A 136 -13.58 4.18 -21.06
C ALA A 136 -12.92 2.95 -21.69
N ILE A 137 -12.99 1.78 -21.05
CA ILE A 137 -12.51 0.50 -21.58
C ILE A 137 -13.19 0.19 -22.93
N ASN A 138 -14.51 0.30 -22.99
CA ASN A 138 -15.28 0.05 -24.22
C ASN A 138 -14.95 1.05 -25.34
N GLY A 139 -14.54 2.26 -24.99
CA GLY A 139 -14.08 3.29 -25.93
C GLY A 139 -12.65 3.10 -26.47
N ALA A 140 -11.85 2.24 -25.83
CA ALA A 140 -10.43 2.07 -26.16
C ALA A 140 -10.18 1.67 -27.62
N GLN A 141 -9.14 2.27 -28.22
CA GLN A 141 -8.76 2.04 -29.62
C GLN A 141 -7.35 1.45 -29.76
N ARG A 142 -6.44 1.66 -28.79
CA ARG A 142 -5.01 1.36 -28.92
C ARG A 142 -4.48 0.51 -27.77
N SER A 143 -4.68 0.99 -26.54
CA SER A 143 -4.15 0.32 -25.36
C SER A 143 -5.01 0.52 -24.13
N ILE A 144 -4.98 -0.48 -23.26
CA ILE A 144 -5.52 -0.42 -21.91
C ILE A 144 -4.45 -0.96 -20.96
N THR A 145 -4.09 -0.20 -19.94
CA THR A 145 -3.22 -0.64 -18.86
C THR A 145 -3.99 -0.51 -17.55
N LEU A 146 -4.03 -1.60 -16.77
CA LEU A 146 -4.72 -1.68 -15.49
C LEU A 146 -3.75 -2.23 -14.45
N GLU A 147 -3.52 -1.48 -13.37
CA GLU A 147 -2.78 -1.91 -12.19
C GLU A 147 -3.74 -2.00 -11.02
N ALA A 148 -3.76 -3.13 -10.30
CA ALA A 148 -4.67 -3.31 -9.18
C ALA A 148 -4.03 -4.12 -8.05
N PHE A 149 -4.23 -3.65 -6.81
CA PHE A 149 -3.99 -4.44 -5.62
C PHE A 149 -5.04 -5.54 -5.50
N ILE A 150 -6.32 -5.19 -5.71
CA ILE A 150 -7.46 -6.12 -5.63
C ILE A 150 -8.13 -6.26 -6.98
N PHE A 151 -8.06 -7.47 -7.54
CA PHE A 151 -8.85 -7.91 -8.69
C PHE A 151 -9.39 -9.31 -8.37
N TRP A 152 -10.68 -9.41 -8.04
CA TRP A 152 -11.28 -10.64 -7.55
C TRP A 152 -12.35 -11.21 -8.47
N ASP A 153 -12.58 -12.53 -8.36
CA ASP A 153 -13.75 -13.17 -8.91
C ASP A 153 -15.03 -12.54 -8.32
N GLY A 154 -16.07 -12.45 -9.09
CA GLY A 154 -17.36 -11.85 -8.72
C GLY A 154 -18.03 -11.20 -9.92
N GLU A 155 -19.19 -10.59 -9.71
CA GLU A 155 -19.94 -9.94 -10.80
C GLU A 155 -19.15 -8.78 -11.42
N VAL A 156 -18.53 -7.94 -10.59
CA VAL A 156 -17.68 -6.82 -11.05
C VAL A 156 -16.47 -7.35 -11.82
N GLY A 157 -15.75 -8.32 -11.26
CA GLY A 157 -14.59 -8.93 -11.92
C GLY A 157 -14.92 -9.54 -13.28
N GLU A 158 -16.05 -10.25 -13.38
CA GLU A 158 -16.52 -10.85 -14.63
C GLU A 158 -16.86 -9.78 -15.69
N ARG A 159 -17.51 -8.68 -15.31
CA ARG A 159 -17.83 -7.56 -16.21
C ARG A 159 -16.55 -6.90 -16.76
N PHE A 160 -15.56 -6.66 -15.89
CA PHE A 160 -14.26 -6.14 -16.32
C PHE A 160 -13.53 -7.13 -17.25
N ALA A 161 -13.49 -8.41 -16.89
CA ALA A 161 -12.84 -9.42 -17.73
C ALA A 161 -13.50 -9.56 -19.11
N GLU A 162 -14.82 -9.47 -19.18
CA GLU A 162 -15.55 -9.49 -20.45
C GLU A 162 -15.17 -8.29 -21.33
N ALA A 163 -15.24 -7.08 -20.79
CA ALA A 163 -14.91 -5.85 -21.52
C ALA A 163 -13.45 -5.83 -21.98
N LEU A 164 -12.51 -6.16 -21.09
CA LEU A 164 -11.08 -6.21 -21.40
C LEU A 164 -10.74 -7.27 -22.44
N SER A 165 -11.30 -8.49 -22.30
CA SER A 165 -11.11 -9.57 -23.28
C SER A 165 -11.74 -9.25 -24.65
N ALA A 166 -12.89 -8.56 -24.68
CA ALA A 166 -13.48 -8.11 -25.94
C ALA A 166 -12.58 -7.12 -26.66
N LYS A 167 -11.95 -6.19 -25.93
CA LYS A 167 -10.99 -5.24 -26.48
C LYS A 167 -9.70 -5.90 -26.96
N ALA A 168 -9.17 -6.86 -26.20
CA ALA A 168 -7.99 -7.61 -26.62
C ALA A 168 -8.24 -8.37 -27.92
N ARG A 169 -9.39 -9.06 -28.03
CA ARG A 169 -9.81 -9.73 -29.29
C ARG A 169 -10.00 -8.76 -30.46
N ALA A 170 -10.37 -7.51 -30.19
CA ALA A 170 -10.49 -6.46 -31.21
C ALA A 170 -9.14 -5.83 -31.59
N GLY A 171 -8.01 -6.32 -31.05
CA GLY A 171 -6.66 -5.86 -31.36
C GLY A 171 -6.13 -4.74 -30.49
N VAL A 172 -6.86 -4.33 -29.44
CA VAL A 172 -6.37 -3.38 -28.43
C VAL A 172 -5.32 -4.07 -27.55
N ARG A 173 -4.22 -3.39 -27.24
CA ARG A 173 -3.18 -3.92 -26.34
C ARG A 173 -3.64 -3.82 -24.88
N VAL A 174 -4.05 -4.92 -24.30
CA VAL A 174 -4.58 -4.97 -22.92
C VAL A 174 -3.54 -5.61 -21.99
N LYS A 175 -3.07 -4.84 -21.01
CA LYS A 175 -2.08 -5.28 -20.01
C LYS A 175 -2.59 -5.02 -18.60
N LEU A 176 -2.56 -6.05 -17.76
CA LEU A 176 -2.93 -5.98 -16.36
C LEU A 176 -1.72 -6.30 -15.48
N LEU A 177 -1.46 -5.47 -14.50
CA LEU A 177 -0.48 -5.72 -13.45
C LEU A 177 -1.22 -5.92 -12.13
N LEU A 178 -1.16 -7.13 -11.59
CA LEU A 178 -1.91 -7.51 -10.39
C LEU A 178 -0.96 -7.82 -9.24
N ASP A 179 -1.28 -7.29 -8.05
CA ASP A 179 -0.53 -7.64 -6.85
C ASP A 179 -0.76 -9.12 -6.48
N SER A 180 0.32 -9.85 -6.26
CA SER A 180 0.23 -11.29 -6.00
C SER A 180 -0.28 -11.67 -4.60
N VAL A 181 -0.40 -10.71 -3.69
CA VAL A 181 -1.00 -10.89 -2.36
C VAL A 181 -2.47 -10.45 -2.36
N GLY A 182 -2.74 -9.21 -2.76
CA GLY A 182 -4.08 -8.63 -2.79
C GLY A 182 -5.01 -9.40 -3.73
N SER A 183 -4.58 -9.65 -4.96
CA SER A 183 -5.36 -10.36 -5.97
C SER A 183 -5.32 -11.89 -5.82
N ALA A 184 -4.34 -12.46 -5.10
CA ALA A 184 -4.22 -13.91 -4.91
C ALA A 184 -5.04 -14.46 -3.72
N ARG A 185 -5.64 -13.62 -2.91
CA ARG A 185 -6.40 -14.01 -1.71
C ARG A 185 -7.53 -15.01 -2.02
N TYR A 186 -8.15 -14.87 -3.18
CA TYR A 186 -9.14 -15.78 -3.70
C TYR A 186 -8.48 -16.61 -4.81
N LYS A 187 -8.03 -17.83 -4.47
CA LYS A 187 -7.35 -18.76 -5.39
C LYS A 187 -8.20 -19.22 -6.58
N ASN A 188 -9.32 -18.56 -6.82
CA ASN A 188 -10.22 -18.86 -7.90
C ASN A 188 -9.86 -17.97 -9.10
N TYR A 189 -8.81 -18.35 -9.80
CA TYR A 189 -8.30 -17.66 -10.98
C TYR A 189 -9.19 -17.73 -12.22
N LYS A 190 -10.51 -17.94 -12.07
CA LYS A 190 -11.41 -18.08 -13.23
C LYS A 190 -11.41 -16.82 -14.07
N VAL A 191 -11.56 -15.66 -13.41
CA VAL A 191 -11.56 -14.35 -14.09
C VAL A 191 -10.21 -14.06 -14.72
N ILE A 192 -9.11 -14.35 -14.01
CA ILE A 192 -7.75 -14.17 -14.55
C ILE A 192 -7.52 -15.07 -15.77
N LYS A 193 -7.88 -16.36 -15.67
CA LYS A 193 -7.79 -17.26 -16.80
C LYS A 193 -8.64 -16.80 -17.99
N ARG A 194 -9.83 -16.25 -17.75
CA ARG A 194 -10.67 -15.67 -18.80
C ARG A 194 -9.99 -14.50 -19.49
N LEU A 195 -9.32 -13.64 -18.73
CA LEU A 195 -8.53 -12.52 -19.27
C LEU A 195 -7.41 -13.02 -20.18
N GLU A 196 -6.60 -13.99 -19.71
CA GLU A 196 -5.51 -14.58 -20.47
C GLU A 196 -6.01 -15.29 -21.73
N ASP A 197 -7.06 -16.12 -21.62
CA ASP A 197 -7.71 -16.81 -22.76
C ASP A 197 -8.34 -15.78 -23.74
N GLY A 198 -8.72 -14.59 -23.25
CA GLY A 198 -9.23 -13.47 -24.02
C GLY A 198 -8.16 -12.67 -24.78
N GLY A 199 -6.86 -12.97 -24.55
CA GLY A 199 -5.74 -12.29 -25.20
C GLY A 199 -5.17 -11.12 -24.39
N CYS A 200 -5.61 -10.93 -23.14
CA CYS A 200 -5.00 -9.94 -22.24
C CYS A 200 -3.65 -10.46 -21.73
N GLN A 201 -2.68 -9.57 -21.52
CA GLN A 201 -1.42 -9.90 -20.87
C GLN A 201 -1.51 -9.59 -19.38
N VAL A 202 -1.24 -10.56 -18.51
CA VAL A 202 -1.31 -10.41 -17.06
C VAL A 202 0.09 -10.59 -16.45
N GLY A 203 0.56 -9.57 -15.73
CA GLY A 203 1.78 -9.58 -14.93
C GLY A 203 1.42 -9.70 -13.45
N TRP A 204 2.21 -10.47 -12.69
CA TRP A 204 2.05 -10.63 -11.25
C TRP A 204 3.15 -9.87 -10.50
N TYR A 205 2.79 -8.81 -9.81
CA TYR A 205 3.73 -8.01 -9.05
C TYR A 205 4.16 -8.73 -7.77
N HIS A 206 5.46 -8.82 -7.54
CA HIS A 206 6.12 -9.41 -6.38
C HIS A 206 5.50 -10.76 -5.90
N PRO A 207 5.51 -11.82 -6.72
CA PRO A 207 5.00 -13.12 -6.32
C PRO A 207 5.78 -13.66 -5.11
N ILE A 208 5.06 -14.25 -4.14
CA ILE A 208 5.66 -14.78 -2.91
C ILE A 208 6.61 -15.91 -3.26
N LYS A 209 7.91 -15.68 -3.10
CA LYS A 209 8.96 -16.70 -3.27
C LYS A 209 9.67 -16.89 -1.94
N LEU A 210 9.77 -18.13 -1.46
CA LEU A 210 10.35 -18.50 -0.16
C LEU A 210 11.77 -17.95 0.09
N LEU A 211 12.52 -17.61 -0.96
CA LEU A 211 13.87 -17.08 -0.90
C LEU A 211 13.97 -15.54 -1.03
N LEU A 212 12.86 -14.84 -1.23
CA LEU A 212 12.79 -13.39 -1.44
C LEU A 212 11.88 -12.72 -0.41
N LEU A 213 12.07 -13.02 0.87
CA LEU A 213 11.26 -12.49 1.97
C LEU A 213 11.42 -10.96 2.14
N ASN A 214 12.48 -10.36 1.61
CA ASN A 214 12.72 -8.92 1.63
C ASN A 214 11.79 -8.11 0.70
N ARG A 215 10.97 -8.76 -0.13
CA ARG A 215 9.98 -8.11 -1.00
C ARG A 215 8.54 -8.46 -0.59
N PHE A 216 8.36 -9.07 0.56
CA PHE A 216 7.04 -9.50 1.02
C PHE A 216 6.16 -8.31 1.42
N ASP A 217 6.76 -7.29 1.99
CA ASP A 217 6.14 -6.07 2.51
C ASP A 217 6.02 -4.93 1.48
N ASN A 218 6.67 -5.06 0.31
CA ASN A 218 6.52 -4.12 -0.80
C ASN A 218 5.39 -4.60 -1.73
N ARG A 219 4.27 -3.88 -1.74
CA ARG A 219 3.09 -4.18 -2.55
C ARG A 219 2.74 -3.04 -3.47
N THR A 220 2.22 -3.33 -4.67
CA THR A 220 1.53 -2.28 -5.41
C THR A 220 0.15 -2.07 -4.81
N HIS A 221 -0.09 -0.87 -4.32
CA HIS A 221 -1.38 -0.48 -3.75
C HIS A 221 -2.12 0.50 -4.68
N ARG A 222 -1.60 0.65 -5.90
CA ARG A 222 -2.23 1.46 -6.94
C ARG A 222 -3.48 0.77 -7.46
N GLU A 223 -4.55 1.54 -7.63
CA GLU A 223 -5.76 1.17 -8.34
C GLU A 223 -5.85 2.10 -9.55
N LEU A 224 -5.17 1.73 -10.62
CA LEU A 224 -4.88 2.60 -11.76
C LEU A 224 -5.37 1.97 -13.07
N LEU A 225 -6.17 2.73 -13.82
CA LEU A 225 -6.54 2.39 -15.20
C LEU A 225 -6.10 3.53 -16.13
N VAL A 226 -5.41 3.19 -17.21
CA VAL A 226 -5.12 4.17 -18.30
C VAL A 226 -5.57 3.58 -19.62
N VAL A 227 -6.33 4.39 -20.37
CA VAL A 227 -6.87 4.04 -21.69
C VAL A 227 -6.29 4.96 -22.76
N ASP A 228 -5.69 4.36 -23.78
CA ASP A 228 -5.09 5.02 -24.96
C ASP A 228 -4.06 6.10 -24.61
N GLY A 229 -3.51 6.10 -23.39
CA GLY A 229 -2.65 7.16 -22.85
C GLY A 229 -3.34 8.53 -22.77
N ARG A 230 -4.67 8.59 -22.74
CA ARG A 230 -5.49 9.81 -22.80
C ARG A 230 -6.44 9.98 -21.63
N VAL A 231 -6.94 8.89 -21.09
CA VAL A 231 -7.87 8.87 -19.95
C VAL A 231 -7.24 8.01 -18.87
N GLY A 232 -7.11 8.57 -17.66
CA GLY A 232 -6.64 7.87 -16.49
C GLY A 232 -7.72 7.81 -15.40
N PHE A 233 -7.70 6.78 -14.57
CA PHE A 233 -8.48 6.68 -13.33
C PHE A 233 -7.55 6.27 -12.21
N THR A 234 -7.69 6.90 -11.04
CA THR A 234 -7.05 6.48 -9.79
C THR A 234 -7.97 6.75 -8.61
N GLY A 235 -7.79 6.02 -7.51
CA GLY A 235 -8.62 6.15 -6.32
C GLY A 235 -8.50 4.96 -5.39
N GLY A 236 -9.45 4.79 -4.46
CA GLY A 236 -9.40 3.69 -3.50
C GLY A 236 -10.02 2.38 -4.00
N ALA A 237 -10.88 2.43 -5.02
CA ALA A 237 -11.69 1.29 -5.44
C ALA A 237 -10.92 0.31 -6.32
N GLY A 238 -10.73 -0.93 -5.84
CA GLY A 238 -10.28 -2.07 -6.63
C GLY A 238 -11.41 -2.69 -7.47
N VAL A 239 -11.16 -3.85 -8.05
CA VAL A 239 -12.13 -4.60 -8.88
C VAL A 239 -12.68 -5.76 -8.07
N ALA A 240 -13.74 -5.52 -7.30
CA ALA A 240 -14.42 -6.54 -6.49
C ALA A 240 -15.84 -6.09 -6.09
N ASP A 241 -16.71 -7.06 -5.78
CA ASP A 241 -18.14 -6.84 -5.55
C ASP A 241 -18.45 -5.95 -4.34
N HIS A 242 -17.60 -5.95 -3.31
CA HIS A 242 -17.81 -5.12 -2.13
C HIS A 242 -17.63 -3.61 -2.38
N TRP A 243 -17.07 -3.18 -3.51
CA TRP A 243 -17.14 -1.79 -3.97
C TRP A 243 -18.35 -1.50 -4.88
N ALA A 244 -19.14 -2.52 -5.28
CA ALA A 244 -20.35 -2.28 -6.05
C ALA A 244 -21.36 -1.44 -5.25
N GLY A 245 -22.41 -0.94 -5.93
CA GLY A 245 -23.46 -0.18 -5.26
C GLY A 245 -23.08 1.26 -4.90
N ASP A 246 -23.88 1.88 -4.05
CA ASP A 246 -23.80 3.29 -3.67
C ASP A 246 -23.58 3.49 -2.16
N ALA A 247 -22.85 2.58 -1.51
CA ALA A 247 -22.61 2.57 -0.07
C ALA A 247 -23.91 2.56 0.77
N GLU A 248 -24.94 1.90 0.27
CA GLU A 248 -26.27 1.86 0.86
C GLU A 248 -26.42 0.86 1.99
N ASN A 249 -25.50 -0.12 2.09
CA ASN A 249 -25.51 -1.18 3.10
C ASN A 249 -24.07 -1.62 3.45
N PRO A 250 -23.86 -2.43 4.51
CA PRO A 250 -22.52 -2.88 4.93
C PRO A 250 -21.70 -3.67 3.90
N ASP A 251 -22.36 -4.27 2.90
CA ASP A 251 -21.69 -5.07 1.87
C ASP A 251 -21.12 -4.20 0.73
N HIS A 252 -21.59 -2.94 0.61
CA HIS A 252 -21.17 -1.99 -0.42
C HIS A 252 -20.36 -0.83 0.19
N TRP A 253 -19.10 -0.79 -0.11
CA TRP A 253 -18.15 0.16 0.47
C TRP A 253 -18.31 1.58 -0.06
N ARG A 254 -18.05 2.55 0.82
CA ARG A 254 -17.98 3.98 0.48
C ARG A 254 -16.58 4.31 -0.02
N ASP A 255 -16.43 4.62 -1.29
CA ASP A 255 -15.14 4.97 -1.87
C ASP A 255 -15.24 6.09 -2.92
N THR A 256 -14.10 6.55 -3.44
CA THR A 256 -14.02 7.61 -4.44
C THR A 256 -12.86 7.38 -5.37
N SER A 257 -13.11 7.50 -6.67
CA SER A 257 -12.10 7.53 -7.71
C SER A 257 -12.20 8.82 -8.51
N VAL A 258 -11.12 9.19 -9.19
CA VAL A 258 -11.05 10.35 -10.04
C VAL A 258 -10.66 9.94 -11.45
N ARG A 259 -11.39 10.46 -12.45
CA ARG A 259 -11.01 10.41 -13.85
C ARG A 259 -10.15 11.61 -14.19
N VAL A 260 -9.08 11.38 -14.92
CA VAL A 260 -8.10 12.39 -15.32
C VAL A 260 -7.98 12.38 -16.83
N GLU A 261 -8.06 13.55 -17.45
CA GLU A 261 -7.77 13.78 -18.87
C GLU A 261 -6.78 14.95 -19.00
N GLY A 262 -5.90 14.87 -19.98
CA GLY A 262 -4.88 15.89 -20.23
C GLY A 262 -3.46 15.39 -19.92
N PRO A 263 -2.48 16.31 -19.79
CA PRO A 263 -1.06 15.95 -19.66
C PRO A 263 -0.70 15.08 -18.44
N ALA A 264 -1.46 15.16 -17.33
CA ALA A 264 -1.22 14.36 -16.13
C ALA A 264 -1.36 12.84 -16.36
N VAL A 265 -2.14 12.43 -17.38
CA VAL A 265 -2.30 11.01 -17.74
C VAL A 265 -0.96 10.35 -18.09
N SER A 266 -0.04 11.10 -18.70
CA SER A 266 1.31 10.59 -19.01
C SER A 266 2.08 10.16 -17.76
N THR A 267 1.93 10.87 -16.64
CA THR A 267 2.56 10.49 -15.37
C THR A 267 1.92 9.24 -14.79
N LEU A 268 0.60 9.12 -14.85
CA LEU A 268 -0.12 7.90 -14.44
C LEU A 268 0.31 6.69 -15.31
N GLN A 269 0.42 6.89 -16.63
CA GLN A 269 0.93 5.84 -17.53
C GLN A 269 2.38 5.46 -17.20
N THR A 270 3.21 6.43 -16.78
CA THR A 270 4.60 6.16 -16.34
C THR A 270 4.61 5.25 -15.12
N ALA A 271 3.73 5.48 -14.14
CA ALA A 271 3.61 4.62 -12.95
C ALA A 271 3.42 3.15 -13.34
N PHE A 272 2.43 2.86 -14.19
CA PHE A 272 2.20 1.51 -14.71
C PHE A 272 3.41 0.97 -15.47
N THR A 273 3.98 1.77 -16.38
CA THR A 273 5.06 1.32 -17.27
C THR A 273 6.30 0.89 -16.51
N LEU A 274 6.68 1.62 -15.45
CA LEU A 274 7.83 1.27 -14.61
C LEU A 274 7.63 -0.06 -13.90
N LYS A 275 6.45 -0.30 -13.33
CA LYS A 275 6.15 -1.56 -12.64
C LYS A 275 5.92 -2.74 -13.59
N TRP A 276 5.38 -2.46 -14.77
CA TRP A 276 5.31 -3.44 -15.85
C TRP A 276 6.71 -3.90 -16.31
N LEU A 277 7.61 -2.94 -16.51
CA LEU A 277 9.01 -3.22 -16.86
C LEU A 277 9.72 -4.03 -15.76
N GLU A 278 9.56 -3.63 -14.49
CA GLU A 278 10.13 -4.37 -13.34
C GLU A 278 9.64 -5.81 -13.29
N THR A 279 8.35 -6.02 -13.57
CA THR A 279 7.69 -7.32 -13.43
C THR A 279 7.96 -8.25 -14.63
N THR A 280 7.92 -7.71 -15.84
CA THR A 280 7.93 -8.52 -17.07
C THR A 280 9.20 -8.38 -17.91
N GLY A 281 9.98 -7.33 -17.70
CA GLY A 281 11.12 -6.97 -18.54
C GLY A 281 10.72 -6.28 -19.87
N GLU A 282 9.42 -6.04 -20.11
CA GLU A 282 8.92 -5.37 -21.33
C GLU A 282 8.83 -3.86 -21.11
N MET A 283 9.48 -3.08 -21.98
CA MET A 283 9.41 -1.62 -21.98
C MET A 283 8.25 -1.15 -22.86
N LEU A 284 7.26 -0.48 -22.27
CA LEU A 284 6.16 0.13 -23.01
C LEU A 284 6.59 1.51 -23.53
N SER A 285 6.34 1.77 -24.78
CA SER A 285 6.71 3.03 -25.45
C SER A 285 5.80 3.36 -26.63
N GLY A 286 5.94 4.56 -27.15
CA GLY A 286 5.23 5.01 -28.33
C GLY A 286 3.83 5.56 -28.07
N PRO A 287 3.15 6.04 -29.13
CA PRO A 287 1.92 6.82 -29.02
C PRO A 287 0.69 6.03 -28.60
N ASP A 288 0.78 4.70 -28.53
CA ASP A 288 -0.32 3.88 -28.05
C ASP A 288 -0.45 3.95 -26.52
N TYR A 289 0.68 4.15 -25.82
CA TYR A 289 0.72 4.30 -24.36
C TYR A 289 0.92 5.75 -23.92
N PHE A 290 1.75 6.50 -24.66
CA PHE A 290 2.08 7.89 -24.39
C PHE A 290 1.57 8.77 -25.53
N ALA A 291 0.25 8.96 -25.56
CA ALA A 291 -0.36 9.85 -26.54
C ALA A 291 0.08 11.29 -26.29
N ALA A 292 0.29 12.06 -27.38
CA ALA A 292 0.45 13.50 -27.25
C ALA A 292 -0.82 14.07 -26.60
N ALA A 293 -0.71 14.48 -25.35
CA ALA A 293 -1.84 15.00 -24.60
C ALA A 293 -2.05 16.47 -24.97
N GLY A 294 -3.21 16.75 -25.57
CA GLY A 294 -3.73 18.12 -25.69
C GLY A 294 -4.25 18.62 -24.33
N GLN A 295 -4.53 19.91 -24.24
CA GLN A 295 -5.25 20.46 -23.10
C GLN A 295 -6.69 19.91 -23.09
N ALA A 296 -7.12 19.38 -21.93
CA ALA A 296 -8.45 18.83 -21.72
C ALA A 296 -9.34 19.75 -20.85
N GLY A 297 -8.72 20.65 -20.06
CA GLY A 297 -9.42 21.56 -19.15
C GLY A 297 -8.48 22.57 -18.49
N PRO A 298 -8.97 23.31 -17.49
CA PRO A 298 -8.23 24.42 -16.90
C PRO A 298 -7.33 24.03 -15.72
N LEU A 299 -7.40 22.79 -15.22
CA LEU A 299 -6.80 22.44 -13.94
C LEU A 299 -5.29 22.23 -14.06
N THR A 300 -4.58 22.70 -13.03
CA THR A 300 -3.19 22.32 -12.77
C THR A 300 -3.17 21.14 -11.79
N VAL A 301 -2.51 20.06 -12.22
CA VAL A 301 -2.43 18.80 -11.50
C VAL A 301 -0.99 18.50 -11.15
N HIS A 302 -0.75 18.20 -9.89
CA HIS A 302 0.50 17.70 -9.36
C HIS A 302 0.33 16.20 -9.08
N THR A 303 1.04 15.34 -9.82
CA THR A 303 0.90 13.88 -9.72
C THR A 303 2.06 13.29 -8.95
N VAL A 304 1.78 12.73 -7.77
CA VAL A 304 2.77 12.13 -6.88
C VAL A 304 2.76 10.62 -7.07
N LEU A 305 3.91 10.07 -7.43
CA LEU A 305 4.18 8.64 -7.44
C LEU A 305 5.09 8.32 -6.25
N SER A 306 4.70 7.41 -5.39
CA SER A 306 5.49 6.96 -4.26
C SER A 306 5.94 5.51 -4.48
N GLU A 307 7.22 5.26 -4.22
CA GLU A 307 7.84 3.96 -4.36
C GLU A 307 8.79 3.70 -3.17
N PRO A 308 8.90 2.46 -2.67
CA PRO A 308 9.66 2.12 -1.45
C PRO A 308 11.15 2.40 -1.51
N GLU A 309 11.72 2.48 -2.70
CA GLU A 309 13.17 2.62 -2.90
C GLU A 309 13.70 4.03 -2.58
N THR A 310 12.82 5.01 -2.41
CA THR A 310 13.22 6.38 -2.09
C THR A 310 13.25 6.60 -0.58
N ARG A 311 14.42 6.95 -0.02
CA ARG A 311 14.57 7.29 1.41
C ARG A 311 13.72 8.48 1.84
N SER A 312 13.38 9.38 0.92
CA SER A 312 12.42 10.46 1.08
C SER A 312 11.13 10.07 0.37
N SER A 313 10.17 9.51 1.09
CA SER A 313 8.88 9.12 0.52
C SER A 313 8.12 10.35 -0.02
N PRO A 314 7.85 10.43 -1.32
CA PRO A 314 7.05 11.52 -1.89
C PRO A 314 5.64 11.59 -1.27
N ALA A 315 5.04 10.44 -0.93
CA ALA A 315 3.75 10.37 -0.24
C ALA A 315 3.81 11.09 1.12
N ARG A 316 4.81 10.80 1.93
CA ARG A 316 5.00 11.44 3.24
C ARG A 316 5.24 12.94 3.11
N ILE A 317 6.10 13.35 2.18
CA ILE A 317 6.40 14.76 1.93
C ILE A 317 5.13 15.51 1.50
N LEU A 318 4.32 14.92 0.61
CA LEU A 318 3.05 15.47 0.18
C LEU A 318 2.15 15.82 1.37
N TYR A 319 1.88 14.84 2.23
CA TYR A 319 0.99 15.05 3.38
C TYR A 319 1.60 16.02 4.40
N PHE A 320 2.88 15.88 4.72
CA PHE A 320 3.54 16.71 5.73
C PHE A 320 3.61 18.16 5.30
N LEU A 321 4.05 18.43 4.07
CA LEU A 321 4.12 19.79 3.55
C LEU A 321 2.74 20.43 3.45
N SER A 322 1.73 19.69 3.01
CA SER A 322 0.35 20.19 2.96
C SER A 322 -0.18 20.56 4.36
N ILE A 323 0.05 19.73 5.39
CA ILE A 323 -0.36 20.01 6.78
C ILE A 323 0.40 21.20 7.35
N MET A 324 1.71 21.29 7.11
CA MET A 324 2.53 22.40 7.60
C MET A 324 2.15 23.73 6.95
N SER A 325 1.71 23.71 5.71
CA SER A 325 1.35 24.89 4.91
C SER A 325 -0.08 25.38 5.12
N ALA A 326 -0.97 24.54 5.66
CA ALA A 326 -2.36 24.90 5.94
C ALA A 326 -2.47 26.00 7.01
N ARG A 327 -3.43 26.94 6.80
CA ARG A 327 -3.69 28.09 7.67
C ARG A 327 -5.14 28.18 8.15
N LYS A 328 -6.10 27.58 7.42
CA LYS A 328 -7.54 27.71 7.71
C LYS A 328 -8.14 26.39 8.14
N SER A 329 -8.01 25.34 7.28
CA SER A 329 -8.68 24.05 7.51
C SER A 329 -7.93 22.88 6.91
N ILE A 330 -8.06 21.71 7.54
CA ILE A 330 -7.61 20.44 7.02
C ILE A 330 -8.75 19.44 7.19
N LEU A 331 -9.20 18.83 6.08
CA LEU A 331 -10.12 17.71 6.04
C LEU A 331 -9.37 16.49 5.56
N ILE A 332 -9.38 15.41 6.32
CA ILE A 332 -8.76 14.12 5.96
C ILE A 332 -9.85 13.06 5.98
N ALA A 333 -10.08 12.37 4.86
CA ALA A 333 -10.88 11.16 4.81
C ALA A 333 -9.95 10.00 4.41
N ASN A 334 -9.74 9.07 5.35
CA ASN A 334 -8.82 7.97 5.16
C ASN A 334 -9.20 6.77 6.02
N PRO A 335 -9.30 5.53 5.43
CA PRO A 335 -9.82 4.36 6.15
C PRO A 335 -8.87 3.92 7.27
N TYR A 336 -7.57 3.99 7.02
CA TYR A 336 -6.52 3.55 7.93
C TYR A 336 -5.69 4.74 8.37
N PHE A 337 -6.18 5.42 9.41
CA PHE A 337 -5.50 6.57 9.99
C PHE A 337 -4.57 6.10 11.11
N ILE A 338 -3.35 5.69 10.73
CA ILE A 338 -2.30 5.20 11.65
C ILE A 338 -1.03 6.05 11.48
N PRO A 339 -1.11 7.36 11.78
CA PRO A 339 0.01 8.27 11.63
C PRO A 339 1.19 7.89 12.52
N ASP A 340 2.39 8.20 12.05
CA ASP A 340 3.57 8.16 12.89
C ASP A 340 3.61 9.37 13.86
N GLU A 341 4.55 9.33 14.80
CA GLU A 341 4.70 10.39 15.81
C GLU A 341 4.87 11.77 15.18
N LYS A 342 5.55 11.86 14.02
CA LYS A 342 5.76 13.14 13.35
C LYS A 342 4.49 13.68 12.70
N ALA A 343 3.69 12.82 12.09
CA ALA A 343 2.41 13.22 11.54
C ALA A 343 1.44 13.72 12.62
N ILE A 344 1.42 13.07 13.79
CA ILE A 344 0.67 13.55 14.97
C ILE A 344 1.15 14.92 15.39
N GLU A 345 2.47 15.11 15.57
CA GLU A 345 3.08 16.40 15.93
C GLU A 345 2.64 17.51 14.97
N LEU A 346 2.67 17.26 13.64
CA LEU A 346 2.28 18.25 12.64
C LEU A 346 0.80 18.63 12.72
N LEU A 347 -0.10 17.68 12.99
CA LEU A 347 -1.53 17.94 13.18
C LEU A 347 -1.79 18.76 14.47
N LEU A 348 -1.09 18.42 15.56
CA LEU A 348 -1.13 19.19 16.80
C LEU A 348 -0.62 20.62 16.60
N ASP A 349 0.45 20.79 15.85
CA ASP A 349 1.00 22.11 15.53
C ASP A 349 0.06 22.90 14.60
N ALA A 350 -0.65 22.24 13.66
CA ALA A 350 -1.70 22.87 12.87
C ALA A 350 -2.82 23.42 13.78
N ARG A 351 -3.27 22.64 14.77
CA ARG A 351 -4.26 23.10 15.76
C ARG A 351 -3.75 24.28 16.60
N LYS A 352 -2.49 24.28 17.03
CA LYS A 352 -1.87 25.42 17.75
C LYS A 352 -1.83 26.69 16.91
N ARG A 353 -1.69 26.56 15.57
CA ARG A 353 -1.79 27.69 14.63
C ARG A 353 -3.23 28.17 14.40
N GLY A 354 -4.23 27.49 14.96
CA GLY A 354 -5.66 27.83 14.81
C GLY A 354 -6.32 27.17 13.59
N VAL A 355 -5.66 26.22 12.92
CA VAL A 355 -6.23 25.51 11.78
C VAL A 355 -7.36 24.58 12.25
N ASP A 356 -8.51 24.60 11.58
CA ASP A 356 -9.61 23.65 11.84
C ASP A 356 -9.27 22.30 11.23
N VAL A 357 -9.13 21.24 12.07
CA VAL A 357 -8.72 19.90 11.61
C VAL A 357 -9.84 18.90 11.87
N LYS A 358 -10.30 18.27 10.80
CA LYS A 358 -11.33 17.23 10.85
C LYS A 358 -10.84 15.98 10.14
N ILE A 359 -11.03 14.83 10.77
CA ILE A 359 -10.56 13.53 10.29
C ILE A 359 -11.73 12.56 10.27
N MET A 360 -11.98 11.94 9.12
CA MET A 360 -12.95 10.88 8.95
C MET A 360 -12.23 9.56 8.71
N VAL A 361 -12.63 8.53 9.44
CA VAL A 361 -12.05 7.19 9.40
C VAL A 361 -13.15 6.13 9.27
N ALA A 362 -12.77 4.91 8.90
CA ALA A 362 -13.72 3.79 8.92
C ALA A 362 -14.07 3.41 10.36
N GLY A 363 -15.37 3.24 10.63
CA GLY A 363 -15.94 2.89 11.93
C GLY A 363 -16.03 1.38 12.17
N GLU A 364 -17.22 0.90 12.59
CA GLU A 364 -17.43 -0.52 12.97
C GLU A 364 -17.25 -1.49 11.81
N HIS A 365 -17.61 -1.10 10.60
CA HIS A 365 -17.50 -1.92 9.37
C HIS A 365 -16.09 -1.96 8.78
N ASN A 366 -15.05 -1.78 9.60
CA ASN A 366 -13.66 -1.82 9.16
C ASN A 366 -13.23 -3.26 8.83
N ASP A 367 -12.63 -3.48 7.66
CA ASP A 367 -12.11 -4.77 7.20
C ASP A 367 -10.83 -5.21 7.94
N HIS A 368 -10.14 -4.25 8.58
CA HIS A 368 -8.94 -4.48 9.41
C HIS A 368 -9.14 -4.02 10.86
N THR A 369 -9.70 -4.90 11.70
CA THR A 369 -9.95 -4.63 13.13
C THR A 369 -8.69 -4.16 13.88
N ALA A 370 -7.49 -4.66 13.52
CA ALA A 370 -6.24 -4.23 14.13
C ALA A 370 -5.89 -2.79 13.76
N ALA A 371 -6.14 -2.36 12.52
CA ALA A 371 -5.94 -0.98 12.06
C ALA A 371 -6.83 -0.01 12.84
N ARG A 372 -8.13 -0.31 12.98
CA ARG A 372 -9.07 0.50 13.78
C ARG A 372 -8.61 0.65 15.23
N ARG A 373 -8.17 -0.45 15.88
CA ARG A 373 -7.66 -0.40 17.26
C ARG A 373 -6.39 0.44 17.40
N ASN A 374 -5.50 0.39 16.41
CA ASN A 374 -4.30 1.23 16.40
C ASN A 374 -4.65 2.71 16.19
N SER A 375 -5.63 3.02 15.34
CA SER A 375 -6.15 4.37 15.15
C SER A 375 -6.77 4.93 16.44
N SER A 376 -7.69 4.20 17.07
CA SER A 376 -8.39 4.67 18.29
C SER A 376 -7.46 5.00 19.43
N ARG A 377 -6.31 4.34 19.54
CA ARG A 377 -5.34 4.58 20.59
C ARG A 377 -4.75 6.00 20.54
N ILE A 378 -4.57 6.56 19.34
CA ILE A 378 -3.93 7.86 19.16
C ILE A 378 -4.93 9.03 19.18
N TYR A 379 -6.23 8.77 19.22
CA TYR A 379 -7.25 9.83 19.19
C TYR A 379 -7.13 10.79 20.38
N GLY A 380 -6.66 10.32 21.55
CA GLY A 380 -6.64 11.13 22.78
C GLY A 380 -5.91 12.46 22.63
N GLU A 381 -4.68 12.43 22.15
CA GLU A 381 -3.86 13.63 21.97
C GLU A 381 -4.48 14.59 20.93
N LEU A 382 -5.06 14.05 19.87
CA LEU A 382 -5.73 14.83 18.82
C LEU A 382 -7.02 15.47 19.34
N LEU A 383 -7.86 14.71 20.06
CA LEU A 383 -9.10 15.19 20.67
C LEU A 383 -8.83 16.26 21.74
N GLU A 384 -7.78 16.09 22.57
CA GLU A 384 -7.34 17.08 23.55
C GLU A 384 -6.90 18.40 22.90
N ALA A 385 -6.31 18.34 21.71
CA ALA A 385 -5.95 19.51 20.91
C ALA A 385 -7.14 20.14 20.15
N GLY A 386 -8.32 19.52 20.22
CA GLY A 386 -9.53 19.99 19.53
C GLY A 386 -9.63 19.58 18.07
N VAL A 387 -8.96 18.50 17.64
CA VAL A 387 -9.23 17.84 16.36
C VAL A 387 -10.58 17.14 16.44
N GLU A 388 -11.40 17.28 15.41
CA GLU A 388 -12.65 16.53 15.30
C GLU A 388 -12.42 15.22 14.59
N ILE A 389 -12.87 14.10 15.20
CA ILE A 389 -12.72 12.75 14.63
C ILE A 389 -14.11 12.15 14.42
N TYR A 390 -14.34 11.63 13.22
CA TYR A 390 -15.58 11.05 12.75
C TYR A 390 -15.35 9.61 12.32
N GLU A 391 -16.02 8.64 12.96
CA GLU A 391 -16.06 7.25 12.51
C GLU A 391 -17.29 7.05 11.60
N TYR A 392 -17.07 6.62 10.36
CA TYR A 392 -18.13 6.36 9.40
C TYR A 392 -18.73 4.97 9.63
N ASP A 393 -19.98 4.88 10.01
CA ASP A 393 -20.60 3.65 10.54
C ASP A 393 -21.62 2.99 9.60
N ARG A 394 -21.94 3.59 8.43
CA ARG A 394 -22.92 2.99 7.51
C ARG A 394 -22.37 1.72 6.83
N THR A 395 -21.13 1.77 6.40
CA THR A 395 -20.41 0.69 5.72
C THR A 395 -18.90 0.93 5.87
N MET A 396 -18.04 0.06 5.30
CA MET A 396 -16.62 0.35 5.18
C MET A 396 -16.39 1.62 4.36
N MET A 397 -15.83 2.66 4.95
CA MET A 397 -15.37 3.85 4.26
C MET A 397 -13.92 3.66 3.83
N HIS A 398 -13.66 3.78 2.53
CA HIS A 398 -12.35 3.49 1.96
C HIS A 398 -11.76 4.64 1.14
N HIS A 399 -12.27 5.87 1.31
CA HIS A 399 -11.71 7.08 0.70
C HIS A 399 -10.27 7.35 1.10
N LYS A 400 -9.51 7.94 0.19
CA LYS A 400 -8.17 8.43 0.45
C LYS A 400 -7.98 9.81 -0.15
N TYR A 401 -8.48 10.83 0.56
CA TYR A 401 -8.29 12.21 0.15
C TYR A 401 -8.05 13.15 1.33
N MET A 402 -7.42 14.27 1.03
CA MET A 402 -7.24 15.39 1.95
C MET A 402 -7.55 16.69 1.23
N VAL A 403 -8.17 17.64 1.93
CA VAL A 403 -8.41 19.01 1.46
C VAL A 403 -7.81 19.99 2.48
N CYS A 404 -7.02 20.95 2.01
CA CYS A 404 -6.42 21.99 2.82
C CYS A 404 -6.87 23.36 2.34
N ASP A 405 -7.30 24.18 3.27
CA ASP A 405 -7.72 25.60 3.10
C ASP A 405 -8.79 25.83 2.01
N GLY A 406 -9.50 24.75 1.59
CA GLY A 406 -10.53 24.79 0.55
C GLY A 406 -10.00 25.07 -0.86
N VAL A 407 -8.70 24.97 -1.10
CA VAL A 407 -8.08 25.25 -2.41
C VAL A 407 -7.12 24.13 -2.86
N TRP A 408 -6.46 23.44 -1.95
CA TRP A 408 -5.54 22.36 -2.23
C TRP A 408 -6.16 21.03 -1.85
N SER A 409 -6.12 20.06 -2.77
CA SER A 409 -6.64 18.72 -2.52
C SER A 409 -5.71 17.65 -3.06
N THR A 410 -5.69 16.50 -2.39
CA THR A 410 -5.03 15.28 -2.87
C THR A 410 -6.00 14.11 -2.77
N ILE A 411 -6.06 13.30 -3.82
CA ILE A 411 -6.90 12.10 -3.92
C ILE A 411 -6.14 11.00 -4.68
N GLY A 412 -6.26 9.75 -4.25
CA GLY A 412 -5.62 8.60 -4.89
C GLY A 412 -5.63 7.37 -4.01
N THR A 413 -4.50 6.66 -3.95
CA THR A 413 -4.39 5.38 -3.28
C THR A 413 -3.74 5.44 -1.89
N ILE A 414 -3.06 6.56 -1.54
CA ILE A 414 -2.23 6.70 -0.35
C ILE A 414 -3.06 6.66 0.94
N ASN A 415 -2.88 5.64 1.76
CA ASN A 415 -3.36 5.63 3.14
C ASN A 415 -2.51 6.53 4.05
N PHE A 416 -3.13 7.04 5.11
CA PHE A 416 -2.43 7.86 6.11
C PHE A 416 -1.76 6.97 7.16
N ASP A 417 -0.87 6.08 6.68
CA ASP A 417 -0.16 5.11 7.49
C ASP A 417 1.28 4.90 7.01
N ASN A 418 2.07 4.18 7.82
CA ASN A 418 3.46 3.92 7.49
C ASN A 418 3.67 2.95 6.31
N LEU A 419 2.70 2.08 6.00
CA LEU A 419 2.82 1.16 4.87
C LEU A 419 2.77 1.95 3.57
N SER A 420 1.77 2.82 3.40
CA SER A 420 1.67 3.70 2.24
C SER A 420 2.78 4.75 2.18
N PHE A 421 3.23 5.26 3.35
CA PHE A 421 4.30 6.26 3.37
C PHE A 421 5.70 5.71 3.11
N ALA A 422 5.96 4.40 3.22
CA ALA A 422 7.31 3.87 3.19
C ALA A 422 7.50 2.57 2.41
N LEU A 423 6.46 1.77 2.20
CA LEU A 423 6.59 0.39 1.73
C LEU A 423 5.79 0.07 0.46
N ASN A 424 4.67 0.74 0.23
CA ASN A 424 3.83 0.48 -0.92
C ASN A 424 4.17 1.37 -2.12
N ASP A 425 3.90 0.86 -3.31
CA ASP A 425 3.77 1.69 -4.50
C ASP A 425 2.38 2.34 -4.50
N GLU A 426 2.36 3.67 -4.52
CA GLU A 426 1.15 4.48 -4.42
C GLU A 426 1.12 5.56 -5.49
N ASP A 427 -0.07 6.10 -5.78
CA ASP A 427 -0.22 7.31 -6.58
C ASP A 427 -1.35 8.21 -6.07
N ASN A 428 -1.10 9.51 -6.10
CA ASN A 428 -2.13 10.52 -5.85
C ASN A 428 -2.07 11.62 -6.90
N VAL A 429 -3.23 12.12 -7.28
CA VAL A 429 -3.35 13.37 -8.01
C VAL A 429 -3.73 14.49 -7.05
N CYS A 430 -3.03 15.61 -7.15
CA CYS A 430 -3.24 16.77 -6.31
C CYS A 430 -3.66 17.94 -7.17
N VAL A 431 -4.65 18.69 -6.72
CA VAL A 431 -5.28 19.76 -7.50
C VAL A 431 -5.28 21.04 -6.68
N TYR A 432 -4.79 22.11 -7.28
CA TYR A 432 -4.87 23.45 -6.73
C TYR A 432 -6.03 24.19 -7.41
N ASP A 433 -7.23 23.99 -6.90
CA ASP A 433 -8.47 24.58 -7.41
C ASP A 433 -9.58 24.62 -6.36
N PRO A 434 -10.21 25.78 -6.08
CA PRO A 434 -11.26 25.87 -5.08
C PRO A 434 -12.54 25.10 -5.47
N GLY A 435 -12.85 24.99 -6.76
CA GLY A 435 -14.04 24.26 -7.24
C GLY A 435 -13.90 22.75 -7.01
N PHE A 436 -12.74 22.19 -7.33
CA PHE A 436 -12.45 20.77 -7.07
C PHE A 436 -12.38 20.48 -5.55
N ALA A 437 -11.67 21.32 -4.79
CA ALA A 437 -11.58 21.22 -3.33
C ALA A 437 -12.96 21.34 -2.68
N GLY A 438 -13.82 22.24 -3.20
CA GLY A 438 -15.21 22.42 -2.75
C GLY A 438 -16.05 21.15 -2.92
N GLN A 439 -15.92 20.41 -4.03
CA GLN A 439 -16.62 19.14 -4.25
C GLN A 439 -16.22 18.08 -3.20
N LEU A 440 -14.92 17.91 -2.93
CA LEU A 440 -14.44 16.98 -1.90
C LEU A 440 -14.88 17.41 -0.49
N SER A 441 -14.85 18.70 -0.19
CA SER A 441 -15.31 19.24 1.08
C SER A 441 -16.81 19.03 1.30
N GLN A 442 -17.61 19.22 0.25
CA GLN A 442 -19.06 18.93 0.29
C GLN A 442 -19.32 17.44 0.51
N MET A 443 -18.58 16.56 -0.17
CA MET A 443 -18.69 15.12 0.03
C MET A 443 -18.33 14.74 1.47
N PHE A 444 -17.24 15.29 2.04
CA PHE A 444 -16.87 15.09 3.44
C PHE A 444 -18.02 15.49 4.37
N GLN A 445 -18.61 16.67 4.15
CA GLN A 445 -19.71 17.16 4.98
C GLN A 445 -20.98 16.28 4.85
N GLN A 446 -21.30 15.78 3.66
CA GLN A 446 -22.40 14.84 3.47
C GLN A 446 -22.17 13.53 4.22
N ASP A 447 -20.96 13.01 4.19
CA ASP A 447 -20.59 11.77 4.85
C ASP A 447 -20.62 11.89 6.38
N THR A 448 -20.44 13.10 6.96
CA THR A 448 -20.56 13.30 8.42
C THR A 448 -21.94 12.94 8.96
N ALA A 449 -22.99 12.99 8.14
CA ALA A 449 -24.35 12.57 8.52
C ALA A 449 -24.45 11.05 8.80
N ALA A 450 -23.52 10.26 8.30
CA ALA A 450 -23.43 8.81 8.52
C ALA A 450 -22.31 8.43 9.50
N CYS A 451 -21.73 9.42 10.19
CA CYS A 451 -20.64 9.21 11.11
C CYS A 451 -21.07 9.34 12.57
N HIS A 452 -20.40 8.59 13.43
CA HIS A 452 -20.32 8.87 14.85
C HIS A 452 -19.13 9.82 15.11
N ARG A 453 -19.39 10.98 15.73
CA ARG A 453 -18.33 11.90 16.16
C ARG A 453 -17.78 11.45 17.50
N ILE A 454 -16.52 11.06 17.54
CA ILE A 454 -15.84 10.63 18.77
C ILE A 454 -15.60 11.84 19.67
N THR A 455 -16.06 11.76 20.92
CA THR A 455 -15.79 12.78 21.93
C THR A 455 -14.62 12.38 22.83
N LEU A 456 -13.95 13.37 23.43
CA LEU A 456 -12.86 13.12 24.39
C LEU A 456 -13.35 12.32 25.60
N ASP A 457 -14.58 12.58 26.08
CA ASP A 457 -15.16 11.89 27.22
C ASP A 457 -15.44 10.41 26.91
N GLU A 458 -16.01 10.09 25.75
CA GLU A 458 -16.19 8.72 25.29
C GLU A 458 -14.84 8.00 25.18
N TRP A 459 -13.85 8.65 24.58
CA TRP A 459 -12.52 8.08 24.42
C TRP A 459 -11.84 7.80 25.77
N ARG A 460 -11.96 8.71 26.75
CA ARG A 460 -11.42 8.52 28.11
C ARG A 460 -12.12 7.42 28.87
N ASN A 461 -13.42 7.26 28.70
CA ASN A 461 -14.27 6.31 29.42
C ASN A 461 -14.34 4.91 28.76
N ARG A 462 -13.61 4.68 27.65
CA ARG A 462 -13.58 3.36 27.03
C ARG A 462 -13.05 2.29 27.96
N GLY A 463 -13.67 1.09 27.92
CA GLY A 463 -13.45 0.02 28.87
C GLY A 463 -11.98 -0.44 29.00
N LEU A 464 -11.58 -0.93 30.18
CA LEU A 464 -10.22 -1.42 30.41
C LEU A 464 -9.79 -2.54 29.47
N VAL A 465 -10.71 -3.40 29.06
CA VAL A 465 -10.44 -4.47 28.08
C VAL A 465 -10.08 -3.87 26.73
N THR A 466 -10.83 -2.88 26.26
CA THR A 466 -10.55 -2.15 25.01
C THR A 466 -9.15 -1.55 25.05
N ARG A 467 -8.81 -0.83 26.11
CA ARG A 467 -7.48 -0.22 26.30
C ARG A 467 -6.35 -1.27 26.30
N ALA A 468 -6.56 -2.42 26.96
CA ALA A 468 -5.57 -3.50 26.98
C ALA A 468 -5.36 -4.12 25.58
N VAL A 469 -6.45 -4.31 24.83
CA VAL A 469 -6.40 -4.86 23.47
C VAL A 469 -5.74 -3.85 22.52
N GLU A 470 -6.05 -2.56 22.60
CA GLU A 470 -5.40 -1.50 21.84
C GLU A 470 -3.88 -1.44 22.11
N TRP A 471 -3.48 -1.54 23.39
CA TRP A 471 -2.08 -1.59 23.78
C TRP A 471 -1.38 -2.81 23.18
N PHE A 472 -2.00 -3.99 23.26
CA PHE A 472 -1.43 -5.21 22.67
C PHE A 472 -1.33 -5.12 21.15
N SER A 473 -2.35 -4.60 20.47
CA SER A 473 -2.33 -4.37 19.02
C SER A 473 -1.22 -3.41 18.59
N SER A 474 -0.89 -2.43 19.44
CA SER A 474 0.18 -1.45 19.15
C SER A 474 1.60 -2.05 19.09
N LEU A 475 1.81 -3.24 19.67
CA LEU A 475 3.07 -3.98 19.56
C LEU A 475 3.32 -4.45 18.10
N PHE A 476 2.24 -4.57 17.31
CA PHE A 476 2.27 -5.01 15.91
C PHE A 476 2.09 -3.87 14.91
N LYS A 477 2.28 -2.60 15.33
CA LYS A 477 2.15 -1.40 14.47
C LYS A 477 2.90 -1.45 13.13
N ARG A 478 3.89 -2.32 13.00
CA ARG A 478 4.71 -2.46 11.79
C ARG A 478 4.12 -3.40 10.75
N VAL A 479 3.04 -4.11 11.09
CA VAL A 479 2.41 -5.14 10.22
C VAL A 479 0.94 -4.81 9.94
N ALA A 480 0.40 -3.77 10.58
CA ALA A 480 -0.97 -3.29 10.41
C ALA A 480 -1.02 -2.01 9.61
#